data_0b38081c30f57748ed4d21f7f385b986
#
_entry.id   0b38081c30f57748ed4d21f7f385b986
#
_cell.length_a   1.000
_cell.length_b   1.000
_cell.length_c   1.000
_cell.angle_alpha   90.00
_cell.angle_beta   90.00
_cell.angle_gamma   90.00
#
_symmetry.space_group_name_H-M   'P 1'
#
loop_
_entity.id
_entity.type
_entity.pdbx_description
1 polymer ?
#
loop_
_entity_poly.entity_id
_entity_poly.type
_entity_poly.pdbx_seq_one_letter_code
_entity_poly.pdbx_strand_id
1 'polypeptide(L)'
;MKRRAALMGSLAVLAGAKASRAQSPVDLQLVLAIDVSRSIDEVEAELQRRGYIEALTDDRVIDAILSGENKRIALCYTEWAGTHYQTVVIDWMVIDGASSARRFADKLAESPRTSQSWTAIGAALAYAGQRFEESGFASRRRVIDISGDGRTNDGPPAEQVRDKLVAQGIVINGLPVMMGRENFGRPSDLTLDKYYEDNVIGGPSSFMIVARNFDDFGRAVRSKLIREISSTGARNSRAPA
;
A
#
# COMPACT_ATOMS: atom_id res chain seq x y z
N MET A 1 20.91 40.40 -64.85
CA MET A 1 19.72 40.02 -64.10
C MET A 1 19.98 38.63 -63.50
N LYS A 2 20.26 38.55 -62.16
CA LYS A 2 20.52 37.29 -61.44
C LYS A 2 19.33 36.95 -60.58
N ARG A 3 18.64 35.85 -60.87
CA ARG A 3 17.54 35.32 -60.08
C ARG A 3 18.11 34.53 -58.92
N ARG A 4 17.81 34.96 -57.68
CA ARG A 4 18.06 34.23 -56.43
C ARG A 4 16.89 33.29 -56.17
N ALA A 5 17.15 31.99 -56.22
CA ALA A 5 16.20 30.99 -55.73
C ALA A 5 16.32 30.85 -54.20
N ALA A 6 15.20 31.05 -53.49
CA ALA A 6 15.11 30.80 -52.05
C ALA A 6 14.70 29.35 -51.82
N LEU A 7 15.58 28.58 -51.17
CA LEU A 7 15.22 27.25 -50.66
C LEU A 7 14.50 27.44 -49.31
N MET A 8 13.22 27.08 -49.29
CA MET A 8 12.50 26.90 -48.02
C MET A 8 12.74 25.46 -47.53
N GLY A 9 13.51 25.35 -46.48
CA GLY A 9 13.72 24.11 -45.75
C GLY A 9 12.54 23.84 -44.82
N SER A 10 11.73 22.82 -45.10
CA SER A 10 10.68 22.36 -44.20
C SER A 10 11.30 21.55 -43.04
N LEU A 11 11.23 22.13 -41.85
CA LEU A 11 11.63 21.47 -40.61
C LEU A 11 10.50 20.50 -40.18
N ALA A 12 10.66 19.22 -40.44
CA ALA A 12 9.74 18.18 -39.96
C ALA A 12 9.99 17.95 -38.46
N VAL A 13 9.06 18.45 -37.62
CA VAL A 13 9.02 18.11 -36.17
C VAL A 13 8.54 16.68 -36.02
N LEU A 14 9.44 15.76 -35.79
CA LEU A 14 9.12 14.40 -35.37
C LEU A 14 8.61 14.46 -33.91
N ALA A 15 7.30 14.57 -33.74
CA ALA A 15 6.64 14.33 -32.46
C ALA A 15 6.82 12.86 -32.11
N GLY A 16 7.79 12.56 -31.24
CA GLY A 16 7.99 11.23 -30.70
C GLY A 16 6.75 10.82 -29.87
N ALA A 17 5.89 9.99 -30.48
CA ALA A 17 4.81 9.33 -29.76
C ALA A 17 5.49 8.43 -28.70
N LYS A 18 5.38 8.77 -27.41
CA LYS A 18 5.69 7.84 -26.31
C LYS A 18 4.78 6.64 -26.53
N ALA A 19 5.36 5.51 -26.94
CA ALA A 19 4.65 4.25 -27.01
C ALA A 19 4.08 3.99 -25.60
N SER A 20 2.75 4.08 -25.47
CA SER A 20 2.05 3.69 -24.25
C SER A 20 2.32 2.20 -24.06
N ARG A 21 3.22 1.88 -23.11
CA ARG A 21 3.47 0.50 -22.73
C ARG A 21 2.16 -0.03 -22.19
N ALA A 22 1.58 -1.04 -22.88
CA ALA A 22 0.34 -1.66 -22.43
C ALA A 22 0.51 -2.13 -20.99
N GLN A 23 -0.30 -1.57 -20.06
CA GLN A 23 -0.23 -1.93 -18.66
C GLN A 23 -0.72 -3.38 -18.49
N SER A 24 0.05 -4.20 -17.78
CA SER A 24 -0.35 -5.59 -17.50
C SER A 24 -1.54 -5.62 -16.54
N PRO A 25 -2.66 -6.29 -16.89
CA PRO A 25 -3.83 -6.36 -16.04
C PRO A 25 -3.55 -7.21 -14.79
N VAL A 26 -4.00 -6.71 -13.62
CA VAL A 26 -3.99 -7.41 -12.33
C VAL A 26 -5.32 -7.19 -11.62
N ASP A 27 -5.70 -8.10 -10.72
CA ASP A 27 -6.96 -7.99 -9.98
C ASP A 27 -6.91 -6.89 -8.92
N LEU A 28 -5.73 -6.64 -8.38
CA LEU A 28 -5.48 -5.69 -7.30
C LEU A 28 -4.08 -5.10 -7.43
N GLN A 29 -3.94 -3.79 -7.25
CA GLN A 29 -2.70 -3.14 -6.88
C GLN A 29 -2.73 -2.88 -5.37
N LEU A 30 -1.79 -3.45 -4.63
CA LEU A 30 -1.72 -3.36 -3.18
C LEU A 30 -0.39 -2.76 -2.75
N VAL A 31 -0.43 -1.64 -2.02
CA VAL A 31 0.72 -1.08 -1.33
C VAL A 31 0.62 -1.45 0.14
N LEU A 32 1.58 -2.20 0.64
CA LEU A 32 1.78 -2.43 2.07
C LEU A 32 2.64 -1.28 2.60
N ALA A 33 2.10 -0.48 3.51
CA ALA A 33 2.77 0.67 4.12
C ALA A 33 3.01 0.39 5.61
N ILE A 34 4.26 0.09 5.97
CA ILE A 34 4.64 -0.48 7.25
C ILE A 34 5.33 0.55 8.13
N ASP A 35 4.82 0.75 9.34
CA ASP A 35 5.43 1.58 10.38
C ASP A 35 6.74 0.94 10.87
N VAL A 36 7.81 1.73 10.86
CA VAL A 36 9.12 1.40 11.45
C VAL A 36 9.55 2.49 12.43
N SER A 37 8.58 3.15 13.06
CA SER A 37 8.85 4.15 14.10
C SER A 37 9.45 3.50 15.35
N ARG A 38 10.17 4.31 16.16
CA ARG A 38 10.92 3.83 17.31
C ARG A 38 10.06 3.30 18.47
N SER A 39 8.75 3.44 18.41
CA SER A 39 7.82 2.79 19.34
C SER A 39 7.86 1.26 19.18
N ILE A 40 8.23 0.77 17.99
CA ILE A 40 8.39 -0.65 17.68
C ILE A 40 9.83 -1.05 18.02
N ASP A 41 10.01 -1.93 19.00
CA ASP A 41 11.31 -2.44 19.39
C ASP A 41 11.83 -3.51 18.39
N GLU A 42 13.06 -3.99 18.61
CA GLU A 42 13.70 -4.93 17.69
C GLU A 42 12.96 -6.27 17.61
N VAL A 43 12.44 -6.77 18.74
CA VAL A 43 11.69 -8.03 18.79
C VAL A 43 10.34 -7.87 18.08
N GLU A 44 9.68 -6.76 18.32
CA GLU A 44 8.40 -6.40 17.69
C GLU A 44 8.55 -6.23 16.16
N ALA A 45 9.64 -5.58 15.72
CA ALA A 45 9.97 -5.45 14.30
C ALA A 45 10.24 -6.80 13.62
N GLU A 46 10.87 -7.75 14.37
CA GLU A 46 11.04 -9.12 13.89
C GLU A 46 9.70 -9.84 13.73
N LEU A 47 8.82 -9.76 14.73
CA LEU A 47 7.49 -10.34 14.70
C LEU A 47 6.64 -9.76 13.57
N GLN A 48 6.73 -8.45 13.35
CA GLN A 48 6.06 -7.76 12.26
C GLN A 48 6.51 -8.29 10.89
N ARG A 49 7.82 -8.31 10.64
CA ARG A 49 8.38 -8.78 9.37
C ARG A 49 8.07 -10.25 9.12
N ARG A 50 8.25 -11.10 10.13
CA ARG A 50 7.89 -12.52 10.06
C ARG A 50 6.41 -12.72 9.77
N GLY A 51 5.54 -11.92 10.39
CA GLY A 51 4.10 -11.98 10.15
C GLY A 51 3.73 -11.71 8.69
N TYR A 52 4.37 -10.74 8.02
CA TYR A 52 4.17 -10.52 6.58
C TYR A 52 4.72 -11.66 5.73
N ILE A 53 5.92 -12.18 6.02
CA ILE A 53 6.54 -13.29 5.30
C ILE A 53 5.64 -14.54 5.36
N GLU A 54 5.18 -14.92 6.55
CA GLU A 54 4.31 -16.06 6.76
C GLU A 54 2.95 -15.87 6.09
N ALA A 55 2.35 -14.69 6.23
CA ALA A 55 1.04 -14.41 5.63
C ALA A 55 1.08 -14.43 4.09
N LEU A 56 2.11 -13.85 3.47
CA LEU A 56 2.25 -13.82 2.02
C LEU A 56 2.49 -15.20 1.40
N THR A 57 3.07 -16.12 2.17
CA THR A 57 3.33 -17.51 1.73
C THR A 57 2.27 -18.51 2.22
N ASP A 58 1.22 -18.07 2.90
CA ASP A 58 0.10 -18.91 3.36
C ASP A 58 -0.76 -19.34 2.17
N ASP A 59 -1.08 -20.63 2.08
CA ASP A 59 -1.85 -21.20 0.96
C ASP A 59 -3.20 -20.51 0.78
N ARG A 60 -3.86 -20.09 1.86
CA ARG A 60 -5.15 -19.37 1.78
C ARG A 60 -5.04 -18.00 1.15
N VAL A 61 -3.92 -17.31 1.32
CA VAL A 61 -3.64 -16.04 0.65
C VAL A 61 -3.36 -16.28 -0.82
N ILE A 62 -2.61 -17.33 -1.15
CA ILE A 62 -2.32 -17.74 -2.52
C ILE A 62 -3.62 -18.15 -3.23
N ASP A 63 -4.47 -18.94 -2.60
CA ASP A 63 -5.77 -19.35 -3.14
C ASP A 63 -6.68 -18.13 -3.40
N ALA A 64 -6.68 -17.16 -2.49
CA ALA A 64 -7.41 -15.91 -2.68
C ALA A 64 -6.92 -15.14 -3.92
N ILE A 65 -5.60 -15.06 -4.15
CA ILE A 65 -5.01 -14.43 -5.35
C ILE A 65 -5.45 -15.19 -6.61
N LEU A 66 -5.36 -16.51 -6.60
CA LEU A 66 -5.66 -17.35 -7.76
C LEU A 66 -7.16 -17.43 -8.07
N SER A 67 -8.03 -17.04 -7.13
CA SER A 67 -9.49 -16.97 -7.33
C SER A 67 -9.94 -15.75 -8.15
N GLY A 68 -9.07 -14.75 -8.35
CA GLY A 68 -9.36 -13.55 -9.12
C GLY A 68 -9.48 -13.80 -10.63
N GLU A 69 -10.00 -12.83 -11.38
CA GLU A 69 -10.19 -12.90 -12.82
C GLU A 69 -8.84 -13.05 -13.56
N ASN A 70 -7.84 -12.23 -13.16
CA ASN A 70 -6.49 -12.27 -13.74
C ASN A 70 -5.58 -13.26 -13.00
N LYS A 71 -6.03 -13.83 -11.88
CA LYS A 71 -5.28 -14.77 -11.01
C LYS A 71 -3.94 -14.22 -10.55
N ARG A 72 -3.84 -12.91 -10.36
CA ARG A 72 -2.62 -12.22 -9.95
C ARG A 72 -2.90 -10.84 -9.39
N ILE A 73 -2.05 -10.41 -8.47
CA ILE A 73 -2.03 -9.07 -7.92
C ILE A 73 -0.66 -8.42 -8.17
N ALA A 74 -0.60 -7.10 -8.13
CA ALA A 74 0.66 -6.36 -8.03
C ALA A 74 0.82 -5.87 -6.59
N LEU A 75 1.97 -6.18 -5.99
CA LEU A 75 2.30 -5.90 -4.59
C LEU A 75 3.54 -5.03 -4.51
N CYS A 76 3.49 -3.99 -3.67
CA CYS A 76 4.61 -3.12 -3.31
C CYS A 76 4.70 -3.05 -1.79
N TYR A 77 5.93 -3.07 -1.24
CA TYR A 77 6.17 -2.98 0.21
C TYR A 77 6.99 -1.72 0.49
N THR A 78 6.44 -0.86 1.33
CA THR A 78 7.06 0.39 1.74
C THR A 78 7.17 0.46 3.25
N GLU A 79 8.23 1.09 3.75
CA GLU A 79 8.40 1.41 5.17
C GLU A 79 8.30 2.92 5.38
N TRP A 80 7.73 3.32 6.51
CA TRP A 80 7.54 4.72 6.87
C TRP A 80 7.73 4.97 8.36
N ALA A 81 8.03 6.21 8.71
CA ALA A 81 8.08 6.72 10.09
C ALA A 81 7.70 8.21 10.12
N GLY A 82 8.60 9.12 10.43
CA GLY A 82 8.38 10.57 10.36
C GLY A 82 8.27 11.08 8.92
N THR A 83 8.00 12.37 8.75
CA THR A 83 7.77 13.04 7.45
C THR A 83 8.91 12.84 6.45
N HIS A 84 10.12 12.64 6.93
CA HIS A 84 11.33 12.52 6.10
C HIS A 84 11.74 11.08 5.81
N TYR A 85 10.96 10.11 6.27
CA TYR A 85 11.28 8.70 6.07
C TYR A 85 10.10 7.93 5.49
N GLN A 86 10.08 7.81 4.19
CA GLN A 86 9.26 6.88 3.42
C GLN A 86 10.17 6.24 2.37
N THR A 87 10.18 4.93 2.31
CA THR A 87 11.04 4.19 1.38
C THR A 87 10.36 2.98 0.78
N VAL A 88 10.71 2.67 -0.45
CA VAL A 88 10.35 1.40 -1.08
C VAL A 88 11.37 0.36 -0.65
N VAL A 89 10.93 -0.70 0.02
CA VAL A 89 11.76 -1.86 0.36
C VAL A 89 11.70 -2.89 -0.76
N ILE A 90 10.49 -3.17 -1.27
CA ILE A 90 10.29 -4.01 -2.45
C ILE A 90 9.38 -3.27 -3.41
N ASP A 91 9.91 -2.95 -4.58
CA ASP A 91 9.13 -2.34 -5.65
C ASP A 91 8.11 -3.32 -6.23
N TRP A 92 7.21 -2.83 -7.05
CA TRP A 92 6.11 -3.57 -7.62
C TRP A 92 6.52 -4.93 -8.17
N MET A 93 5.96 -5.99 -7.60
CA MET A 93 6.09 -7.36 -8.06
C MET A 93 4.72 -7.98 -8.30
N VAL A 94 4.61 -8.76 -9.37
CA VAL A 94 3.42 -9.60 -9.60
C VAL A 94 3.50 -10.83 -8.71
N ILE A 95 2.41 -11.09 -7.99
CA ILE A 95 2.19 -12.33 -7.24
C ILE A 95 1.07 -13.10 -7.97
N ASP A 96 1.43 -14.23 -8.55
CA ASP A 96 0.59 -15.09 -9.39
C ASP A 96 0.67 -16.58 -8.98
N GLY A 97 1.14 -16.83 -7.76
CA GLY A 97 1.22 -18.16 -7.18
C GLY A 97 2.32 -18.29 -6.13
N ALA A 98 2.48 -19.49 -5.60
CA ALA A 98 3.40 -19.79 -4.47
C ALA A 98 4.86 -19.39 -4.78
N SER A 99 5.32 -19.58 -6.02
CA SER A 99 6.72 -19.28 -6.39
C SER A 99 7.00 -17.76 -6.36
N SER A 100 6.10 -16.93 -6.89
CA SER A 100 6.24 -15.47 -6.85
C SER A 100 6.06 -14.92 -5.44
N ALA A 101 5.13 -15.47 -4.65
CA ALA A 101 4.96 -15.16 -3.24
C ALA A 101 6.23 -15.47 -2.43
N ARG A 102 6.83 -16.64 -2.65
CA ARG A 102 8.09 -17.01 -2.00
C ARG A 102 9.22 -16.04 -2.36
N ARG A 103 9.40 -15.71 -3.64
CA ARG A 103 10.43 -14.74 -4.06
C ARG A 103 10.24 -13.36 -3.42
N PHE A 104 8.99 -12.93 -3.22
CA PHE A 104 8.71 -11.67 -2.51
C PHE A 104 9.09 -11.79 -1.03
N ALA A 105 8.69 -12.88 -0.37
CA ALA A 105 9.01 -13.17 1.02
C ALA A 105 10.53 -13.25 1.27
N ASP A 106 11.28 -13.92 0.38
CA ASP A 106 12.73 -14.04 0.48
C ASP A 106 13.41 -12.66 0.37
N LYS A 107 12.98 -11.82 -0.59
CA LYS A 107 13.45 -10.43 -0.69
C LYS A 107 13.18 -9.63 0.58
N LEU A 108 11.99 -9.81 1.19
CA LEU A 108 11.65 -9.13 2.42
C LEU A 108 12.50 -9.61 3.59
N ALA A 109 12.79 -10.92 3.67
CA ALA A 109 13.66 -11.49 4.69
C ALA A 109 15.11 -10.97 4.61
N GLU A 110 15.61 -10.77 3.39
CA GLU A 110 16.96 -10.29 3.11
C GLU A 110 17.11 -8.76 3.25
N SER A 111 16.00 -8.01 3.25
CA SER A 111 16.05 -6.54 3.32
C SER A 111 16.52 -6.06 4.69
N PRO A 112 17.40 -5.04 4.76
CA PRO A 112 17.83 -4.47 6.02
C PRO A 112 16.64 -3.91 6.80
N ARG A 113 16.73 -3.97 8.13
CA ARG A 113 15.76 -3.35 9.01
C ARG A 113 16.21 -1.95 9.38
N THR A 114 15.24 -1.06 9.52
CA THR A 114 15.46 0.29 9.99
C THR A 114 14.53 0.60 11.14
N SER A 115 14.92 1.57 11.97
CA SER A 115 14.06 2.17 12.99
C SER A 115 14.27 3.67 12.95
N GLN A 116 13.20 4.42 12.84
CA GLN A 116 13.22 5.87 12.64
C GLN A 116 12.34 6.59 13.65
N SER A 117 12.57 7.90 13.81
CA SER A 117 11.77 8.71 14.76
C SER A 117 10.48 9.19 14.10
N TRP A 118 9.48 9.46 14.97
CA TRP A 118 8.19 10.04 14.61
C TRP A 118 7.24 9.09 13.86
N THR A 119 5.97 9.51 13.80
CA THR A 119 4.86 8.74 13.20
C THR A 119 4.05 9.70 12.32
N ALA A 120 4.27 9.65 10.99
CA ALA A 120 3.67 10.55 10.02
C ALA A 120 2.73 9.80 9.06
N ILE A 121 1.57 9.34 9.57
CA ILE A 121 0.61 8.54 8.79
C ILE A 121 0.18 9.27 7.52
N GLY A 122 -0.09 10.58 7.58
CA GLY A 122 -0.48 11.36 6.40
C GLY A 122 0.61 11.39 5.33
N ALA A 123 1.90 11.49 5.72
CA ALA A 123 3.01 11.43 4.77
C ALA A 123 3.16 10.02 4.16
N ALA A 124 2.99 8.98 4.98
CA ALA A 124 2.99 7.59 4.53
C ALA A 124 1.88 7.32 3.50
N LEU A 125 0.67 7.79 3.75
CA LEU A 125 -0.45 7.68 2.82
C LEU A 125 -0.17 8.41 1.49
N ALA A 126 0.35 9.65 1.56
CA ALA A 126 0.70 10.42 0.35
C ALA A 126 1.75 9.70 -0.49
N TYR A 127 2.80 9.17 0.16
CA TYR A 127 3.85 8.41 -0.50
C TYR A 127 3.33 7.11 -1.12
N ALA A 128 2.53 6.34 -0.39
CA ALA A 128 1.91 5.12 -0.89
C ALA A 128 0.98 5.39 -2.09
N GLY A 129 0.25 6.51 -2.06
CA GLY A 129 -0.59 6.95 -3.18
C GLY A 129 0.19 7.20 -4.46
N GLN A 130 1.38 7.80 -4.38
CA GLN A 130 2.25 8.04 -5.54
C GLN A 130 2.73 6.75 -6.21
N ARG A 131 2.88 5.65 -5.45
CA ARG A 131 3.33 4.36 -5.99
C ARG A 131 2.42 3.83 -7.09
N PHE A 132 1.11 4.11 -7.05
CA PHE A 132 0.18 3.64 -8.09
C PHE A 132 0.45 4.24 -9.46
N GLU A 133 0.92 5.49 -9.53
CA GLU A 133 1.25 6.16 -10.78
C GLU A 133 2.49 5.53 -11.46
N GLU A 134 3.36 4.93 -10.67
CA GLU A 134 4.62 4.33 -11.11
C GLU A 134 4.52 2.82 -11.34
N SER A 135 3.38 2.20 -11.00
CA SER A 135 3.23 0.74 -10.95
C SER A 135 3.39 0.04 -12.30
N GLY A 136 3.02 0.68 -13.40
CA GLY A 136 3.00 0.05 -14.73
C GLY A 136 1.92 -1.04 -14.90
N PHE A 137 1.03 -1.23 -13.93
CA PHE A 137 -0.07 -2.19 -13.95
C PHE A 137 -1.42 -1.51 -14.16
N ALA A 138 -2.39 -2.25 -14.71
CA ALA A 138 -3.79 -1.84 -14.80
C ALA A 138 -4.63 -2.63 -13.80
N SER A 139 -5.34 -1.93 -12.91
CA SER A 139 -6.31 -2.53 -12.01
C SER A 139 -7.46 -1.56 -11.73
N ARG A 140 -8.65 -2.10 -11.56
CA ARG A 140 -9.81 -1.36 -11.06
C ARG A 140 -9.76 -1.16 -9.54
N ARG A 141 -8.88 -1.90 -8.86
CA ARG A 141 -8.75 -1.89 -7.41
C ARG A 141 -7.34 -1.46 -7.02
N ARG A 142 -7.26 -0.32 -6.33
CA ARG A 142 -6.03 0.23 -5.75
C ARG A 142 -6.23 0.34 -4.25
N VAL A 143 -5.43 -0.36 -3.49
CA VAL A 143 -5.55 -0.45 -2.03
C VAL A 143 -4.23 -0.10 -1.37
N ILE A 144 -4.28 0.74 -0.36
CA ILE A 144 -3.21 0.96 0.62
C ILE A 144 -3.57 0.19 1.89
N ASP A 145 -2.70 -0.70 2.31
CA ASP A 145 -2.74 -1.37 3.61
C ASP A 145 -1.73 -0.70 4.52
N ILE A 146 -2.20 0.09 5.49
CA ILE A 146 -1.31 0.81 6.41
C ILE A 146 -1.36 0.20 7.80
N SER A 147 -0.18 -0.19 8.32
CA SER A 147 0.00 -0.72 9.68
C SER A 147 0.85 0.19 10.54
N GLY A 148 0.53 0.28 11.83
CA GLY A 148 1.29 1.03 12.81
C GLY A 148 0.74 0.88 14.22
N ASP A 149 1.57 1.25 15.22
CA ASP A 149 1.29 1.13 16.65
C ASP A 149 0.99 2.49 17.32
N GLY A 150 0.95 3.57 16.53
CA GLY A 150 0.80 4.93 17.03
C GLY A 150 -0.12 5.81 16.19
N ARG A 151 -0.48 6.96 16.79
CA ARG A 151 -1.18 8.04 16.11
C ARG A 151 -0.17 8.95 15.43
N THR A 152 -0.63 9.68 14.43
CA THR A 152 0.18 10.75 13.83
C THR A 152 0.67 11.74 14.89
N ASN A 153 1.97 11.99 14.92
CA ASN A 153 2.63 13.00 15.73
C ASN A 153 3.59 13.90 14.92
N ASP A 154 3.62 13.69 13.59
CA ASP A 154 4.41 14.46 12.64
C ASP A 154 3.68 14.54 11.28
N GLY A 155 3.96 15.59 10.49
CA GLY A 155 3.47 15.74 9.14
C GLY A 155 2.00 16.17 9.00
N PRO A 156 1.43 16.00 7.81
CA PRO A 156 0.06 16.42 7.53
C PRO A 156 -0.97 15.53 8.25
N PRO A 157 -2.15 16.07 8.59
CA PRO A 157 -3.24 15.29 9.16
C PRO A 157 -3.64 14.14 8.23
N ALA A 158 -3.75 12.92 8.80
CA ALA A 158 -4.00 11.69 8.04
C ALA A 158 -5.32 11.76 7.27
N GLU A 159 -6.38 12.28 7.89
CA GLU A 159 -7.72 12.41 7.32
C GLU A 159 -7.75 13.28 6.05
N GLN A 160 -6.94 14.33 6.00
CA GLN A 160 -6.88 15.21 4.83
C GLN A 160 -6.23 14.53 3.63
N VAL A 161 -5.23 13.69 3.87
CA VAL A 161 -4.55 12.93 2.82
C VAL A 161 -5.42 11.77 2.38
N ARG A 162 -6.01 11.04 3.34
CA ARG A 162 -7.00 9.97 3.09
C ARG A 162 -8.10 10.45 2.13
N ASP A 163 -8.73 11.58 2.44
CA ASP A 163 -9.86 12.08 1.65
C ASP A 163 -9.46 12.39 0.20
N LYS A 164 -8.25 12.92 -0.01
CA LYS A 164 -7.70 13.16 -1.36
C LYS A 164 -7.47 11.85 -2.13
N LEU A 165 -6.95 10.82 -1.48
CA LEU A 165 -6.70 9.51 -2.09
C LEU A 165 -8.01 8.78 -2.39
N VAL A 166 -8.98 8.85 -1.49
CA VAL A 166 -10.33 8.28 -1.69
C VAL A 166 -11.02 8.96 -2.88
N ALA A 167 -10.90 10.27 -3.05
CA ALA A 167 -11.41 10.97 -4.23
C ALA A 167 -10.76 10.50 -5.55
N GLN A 168 -9.56 9.94 -5.49
CA GLN A 168 -8.88 9.30 -6.63
C GLN A 168 -9.27 7.84 -6.82
N GLY A 169 -10.21 7.29 -6.02
CA GLY A 169 -10.66 5.90 -6.07
C GLY A 169 -9.69 4.90 -5.43
N ILE A 170 -8.83 5.36 -4.51
CA ILE A 170 -7.95 4.50 -3.72
C ILE A 170 -8.69 4.14 -2.42
N VAL A 171 -8.65 2.87 -2.05
CA VAL A 171 -9.17 2.38 -0.76
C VAL A 171 -8.03 2.28 0.23
N ILE A 172 -8.25 2.71 1.46
CA ILE A 172 -7.26 2.66 2.53
C ILE A 172 -7.80 1.77 3.65
N ASN A 173 -7.11 0.67 3.89
CA ASN A 173 -7.39 -0.26 4.98
C ASN A 173 -6.33 -0.14 6.07
N GLY A 174 -6.70 -0.41 7.33
CA GLY A 174 -5.85 -0.24 8.48
C GLY A 174 -5.49 -1.55 9.19
N LEU A 175 -4.30 -1.59 9.76
CA LEU A 175 -3.85 -2.62 10.69
C LEU A 175 -3.24 -1.95 11.94
N PRO A 176 -4.08 -1.38 12.83
CA PRO A 176 -3.57 -0.87 14.11
C PRO A 176 -3.07 -2.00 15.00
N VAL A 177 -1.88 -1.82 15.60
CA VAL A 177 -1.27 -2.75 16.55
C VAL A 177 -1.40 -2.18 17.96
N MET A 178 -2.16 -2.86 18.81
CA MET A 178 -2.46 -2.41 20.18
C MET A 178 -1.34 -2.84 21.13
N MET A 179 -0.49 -1.91 21.51
CA MET A 179 0.69 -2.20 22.33
C MET A 179 0.44 -2.18 23.85
N GLY A 180 -0.79 -1.84 24.28
CA GLY A 180 -1.07 -1.57 25.69
C GLY A 180 -0.32 -0.35 26.25
N ARG A 181 0.48 0.34 25.42
CA ARG A 181 1.26 1.55 25.74
C ARG A 181 0.61 2.81 25.18
N GLU A 182 -0.66 2.78 24.89
CA GLU A 182 -1.38 3.72 24.03
C GLU A 182 -1.26 5.19 24.39
N ASN A 183 -0.70 5.51 25.52
CA ASN A 183 -0.81 6.88 26.02
C ASN A 183 0.48 7.52 26.52
N PHE A 184 1.68 7.02 26.35
CA PHE A 184 2.92 7.74 26.80
C PHE A 184 2.65 8.93 27.76
N GLY A 185 1.86 8.69 28.83
CA GLY A 185 1.49 9.70 29.82
C GLY A 185 0.45 10.76 29.42
N ARG A 186 -0.20 10.66 28.27
CA ARG A 186 -1.34 11.50 27.88
C ARG A 186 -2.63 10.70 27.91
N PRO A 187 -3.57 11.01 28.81
CA PRO A 187 -4.92 10.48 28.72
C PRO A 187 -5.53 10.86 27.36
N SER A 188 -5.93 9.89 26.59
CA SER A 188 -6.67 10.13 25.36
C SER A 188 -7.97 9.32 25.44
N ASP A 189 -9.09 9.98 25.25
CA ASP A 189 -10.41 9.39 25.25
C ASP A 189 -10.64 8.45 24.05
N LEU A 190 -9.70 8.44 23.09
CA LEU A 190 -9.76 7.61 21.89
C LEU A 190 -8.70 6.51 21.97
N THR A 191 -9.10 5.29 21.62
CA THR A 191 -8.18 4.16 21.41
C THR A 191 -7.56 4.24 20.02
N LEU A 192 -6.47 3.49 19.74
CA LEU A 192 -5.79 3.54 18.45
C LEU A 192 -6.68 3.05 17.30
N ASP A 193 -7.48 2.01 17.53
CA ASP A 193 -8.45 1.51 16.56
C ASP A 193 -9.49 2.58 16.21
N LYS A 194 -10.01 3.29 17.21
CA LYS A 194 -10.93 4.42 16.96
C LYS A 194 -10.26 5.54 16.19
N TYR A 195 -8.99 5.83 16.46
CA TYR A 195 -8.24 6.81 15.69
C TYR A 195 -8.09 6.38 14.22
N TYR A 196 -7.79 5.09 13.97
CA TYR A 196 -7.70 4.56 12.61
C TYR A 196 -9.05 4.64 11.90
N GLU A 197 -10.14 4.29 12.59
CA GLU A 197 -11.50 4.38 12.05
C GLU A 197 -11.85 5.81 11.61
N ASP A 198 -11.58 6.79 12.46
CA ASP A 198 -11.99 8.17 12.22
C ASP A 198 -11.08 8.92 11.24
N ASN A 199 -9.76 8.62 11.24
CA ASN A 199 -8.78 9.47 10.56
C ASN A 199 -7.98 8.77 9.45
N VAL A 200 -7.87 7.44 9.45
CA VAL A 200 -6.92 6.74 8.59
C VAL A 200 -7.59 5.96 7.48
N ILE A 201 -8.51 5.05 7.82
CA ILE A 201 -9.18 4.23 6.81
C ILE A 201 -10.19 5.05 6.00
N GLY A 202 -10.42 4.64 4.75
CA GLY A 202 -11.36 5.34 3.88
C GLY A 202 -11.55 4.69 2.52
N GLY A 203 -12.62 5.10 1.85
CA GLY A 203 -13.04 4.56 0.57
C GLY A 203 -14.09 3.46 0.68
N PRO A 204 -14.71 3.06 -0.45
CA PRO A 204 -15.78 2.06 -0.46
C PRO A 204 -15.32 0.73 0.12
N SER A 205 -16.04 0.23 1.13
CA SER A 205 -15.76 -1.04 1.81
C SER A 205 -14.40 -1.09 2.51
N SER A 206 -13.82 0.07 2.84
CA SER A 206 -12.62 0.13 3.69
C SER A 206 -12.88 -0.56 5.03
N PHE A 207 -11.84 -1.13 5.58
CA PHE A 207 -11.92 -1.85 6.87
C PHE A 207 -10.57 -1.82 7.59
N MET A 208 -10.60 -2.19 8.85
CA MET A 208 -9.37 -2.49 9.59
C MET A 208 -9.47 -3.87 10.25
N ILE A 209 -8.32 -4.45 10.53
CA ILE A 209 -8.17 -5.58 11.43
C ILE A 209 -7.19 -5.16 12.51
N VAL A 210 -7.61 -5.30 13.76
CA VAL A 210 -6.79 -4.95 14.92
C VAL A 210 -5.90 -6.13 15.28
N ALA A 211 -4.58 -5.90 15.36
CA ALA A 211 -3.66 -6.78 16.03
C ALA A 211 -3.59 -6.40 17.52
N ARG A 212 -3.89 -7.34 18.42
CA ARG A 212 -3.94 -7.07 19.87
C ARG A 212 -2.55 -6.82 20.47
N ASN A 213 -1.54 -7.34 19.82
CA ASN A 213 -0.12 -7.18 20.11
C ASN A 213 0.68 -7.74 18.92
N PHE A 214 2.00 -7.69 18.98
CA PHE A 214 2.83 -8.25 17.92
C PHE A 214 2.81 -9.78 17.83
N ASP A 215 2.49 -10.52 18.88
CA ASP A 215 2.28 -11.97 18.81
C ASP A 215 1.04 -12.33 17.95
N ASP A 216 0.01 -11.50 17.99
CA ASP A 216 -1.22 -11.64 17.18
C ASP A 216 -1.06 -11.13 15.73
N PHE A 217 0.04 -10.44 15.44
CA PHE A 217 0.25 -9.70 14.20
C PHE A 217 0.14 -10.59 12.95
N GLY A 218 0.84 -11.72 12.92
CA GLY A 218 0.81 -12.65 11.77
C GLY A 218 -0.60 -13.14 11.43
N ARG A 219 -1.41 -13.45 12.46
CA ARG A 219 -2.83 -13.78 12.27
C ARG A 219 -3.61 -12.63 11.67
N ALA A 220 -3.41 -11.43 12.19
CA ALA A 220 -4.12 -10.23 11.75
C ALA A 220 -3.78 -9.90 10.29
N VAL A 221 -2.49 -9.88 9.92
CA VAL A 221 -2.01 -9.66 8.54
C VAL A 221 -2.63 -10.68 7.59
N ARG A 222 -2.54 -11.98 7.90
CA ARG A 222 -3.11 -13.03 7.05
C ARG A 222 -4.60 -12.85 6.83
N SER A 223 -5.36 -12.62 7.90
CA SER A 223 -6.81 -12.41 7.81
C SER A 223 -7.14 -11.17 6.98
N LYS A 224 -6.33 -10.12 7.11
CA LYS A 224 -6.49 -8.87 6.38
C LYS A 224 -6.21 -9.05 4.89
N LEU A 225 -5.08 -9.69 4.53
CA LEU A 225 -4.72 -9.96 3.14
C LEU A 225 -5.79 -10.81 2.43
N ILE A 226 -6.29 -11.88 3.07
CA ILE A 226 -7.37 -12.70 2.50
C ILE A 226 -8.60 -11.82 2.22
N ARG A 227 -9.01 -10.99 3.17
CA ARG A 227 -10.18 -10.11 2.99
C ARG A 227 -9.96 -9.07 1.89
N GLU A 228 -8.79 -8.45 1.82
CA GLU A 228 -8.46 -7.46 0.80
C GLU A 228 -8.47 -8.06 -0.61
N ILE A 229 -7.83 -9.20 -0.76
CA ILE A 229 -7.70 -9.88 -2.05
C ILE A 229 -9.05 -10.41 -2.53
N SER A 230 -9.81 -11.09 -1.64
CA SER A 230 -11.11 -11.69 -1.96
C SER A 230 -12.23 -10.68 -2.12
N SER A 231 -12.07 -9.42 -1.69
CA SER A 231 -13.10 -8.39 -1.84
C SER A 231 -13.32 -8.14 -3.33
N THR A 232 -14.31 -8.78 -3.93
CA THR A 232 -14.79 -8.40 -5.25
C THR A 232 -15.29 -6.97 -5.16
N GLY A 233 -14.70 -6.06 -5.92
CA GLY A 233 -15.25 -4.71 -6.07
C GLY A 233 -16.74 -4.83 -6.32
N ALA A 234 -17.55 -4.09 -5.57
CA ALA A 234 -19.00 -4.16 -5.60
C ALA A 234 -19.45 -4.30 -7.06
N ARG A 235 -19.98 -5.47 -7.41
CA ARG A 235 -20.65 -5.63 -8.69
C ARG A 235 -21.81 -4.65 -8.64
N ASN A 236 -21.76 -3.61 -9.46
CA ASN A 236 -22.93 -2.83 -9.80
C ASN A 236 -23.96 -3.81 -10.41
N SER A 237 -24.76 -4.43 -9.58
CA SER A 237 -26.01 -5.05 -10.00
C SER A 237 -26.98 -3.92 -10.33
N ARG A 238 -26.75 -3.26 -11.48
CA ARG A 238 -27.86 -2.65 -12.18
C ARG A 238 -28.68 -3.80 -12.74
N ALA A 239 -29.75 -4.14 -12.08
CA ALA A 239 -30.82 -4.88 -12.68
C ALA A 239 -31.27 -4.11 -13.94
N PRO A 240 -31.48 -4.81 -15.07
CA PRO A 240 -32.14 -4.20 -16.22
C PRO A 240 -33.60 -3.89 -15.85
N ALA A 241 -34.02 -2.66 -16.17
CA ALA A 241 -35.41 -2.26 -16.16
C ALA A 241 -36.16 -2.95 -17.29
#